data_8399bd8b173df71e9955c7d4da097d19
#
_entry.id   8399bd8b173df71e9955c7d4da097d19
#
_cell.length_a   1.000
_cell.length_b   1.000
_cell.length_c   1.000
_cell.angle_alpha   90.00
_cell.angle_beta   90.00
_cell.angle_gamma   90.00
#
_symmetry.space_group_name_H-M   'P 1'
#
loop_
_entity.id
_entity.type
_entity.pdbx_description
1 polymer ?
#
loop_
_entity_poly.entity_id
_entity_poly.type
_entity_poly.pdbx_seq_one_letter_code
_entity_poly.pdbx_strand_id
1 'polypeptide(L)'
;MAYRFEADGWQQYVMNWHDPHRQLESPEKEIAVVDDALDALVSCGVLPHNRYDKAKFEAHREAVRERFEIPWTAITPRMQRLLYGVNAIAQPSVMVAVGVFCGNTFVSNAGAAIGPGTCYEAERVVGLEIRPEEADRARRNVAALAHNGVEVQILGTDGEPWLRDYGGAIDLLYLDADGPRGTGKSIYLSLLQAGPLALRPGSLVLAHNSVNSARQLADYLAYVRDLHHFTNSVNVVVDDQGLEVTLV
;
A
#
# COMPACT_ATOMS: atom_id res chain seq x y z
N MET A 1 0.18 10.27 -21.62
CA MET A 1 -1.03 10.68 -20.86
C MET A 1 -1.06 9.83 -19.58
N ALA A 2 -1.17 10.44 -18.41
CA ALA A 2 -1.30 9.66 -17.20
C ALA A 2 -2.66 8.92 -17.19
N TYR A 3 -2.63 7.65 -16.98
CA TYR A 3 -3.85 6.84 -16.88
C TYR A 3 -4.53 7.10 -15.52
N ARG A 4 -5.86 7.14 -15.51
CA ARG A 4 -6.64 7.35 -14.30
C ARG A 4 -7.90 6.49 -14.33
N PHE A 5 -8.11 5.76 -13.25
CA PHE A 5 -9.35 5.07 -12.94
C PHE A 5 -10.08 5.82 -11.81
N GLU A 6 -11.36 6.05 -11.96
CA GLU A 6 -12.21 6.65 -10.92
C GLU A 6 -13.46 5.80 -10.70
N ALA A 7 -13.64 5.33 -9.48
CA ALA A 7 -14.85 4.63 -9.06
C ALA A 7 -16.02 5.62 -8.89
N ASP A 8 -17.21 5.20 -9.24
CA ASP A 8 -18.41 6.01 -8.98
C ASP A 8 -18.55 6.34 -7.49
N GLY A 9 -18.80 7.62 -7.20
CA GLY A 9 -19.01 8.11 -5.84
C GLY A 9 -17.77 8.11 -4.93
N TRP A 10 -16.57 8.04 -5.49
CA TRP A 10 -15.32 8.01 -4.73
C TRP A 10 -15.16 9.18 -3.75
N GLN A 11 -15.65 10.39 -4.10
CA GLN A 11 -15.57 11.59 -3.25
C GLN A 11 -16.31 11.45 -1.93
N GLN A 12 -17.34 10.59 -1.91
CA GLN A 12 -18.19 10.35 -0.74
C GLN A 12 -17.79 9.06 0.00
N TYR A 13 -16.89 8.28 -0.59
CA TYR A 13 -16.36 7.07 0.03
C TYR A 13 -15.16 7.44 0.90
N VAL A 14 -15.49 7.89 2.11
CA VAL A 14 -14.55 8.45 3.09
C VAL A 14 -14.46 7.51 4.28
N MET A 15 -13.27 7.32 4.83
CA MET A 15 -13.09 6.49 6.01
C MET A 15 -13.81 7.05 7.24
N ASN A 16 -14.18 6.16 8.14
CA ASN A 16 -14.67 6.55 9.47
C ASN A 16 -13.51 6.55 10.49
N TRP A 17 -13.11 7.73 10.95
CA TRP A 17 -12.02 7.93 11.90
C TRP A 17 -12.26 7.32 13.28
N HIS A 18 -13.52 7.08 13.66
CA HIS A 18 -13.91 6.56 14.97
C HIS A 18 -14.28 5.08 14.96
N ASP A 19 -14.47 4.50 13.76
CA ASP A 19 -14.80 3.09 13.58
C ASP A 19 -14.01 2.54 12.38
N PRO A 20 -12.78 2.03 12.62
CA PRO A 20 -11.88 1.55 11.58
C PRO A 20 -12.40 0.29 10.86
N HIS A 21 -13.40 -0.36 11.41
CA HIS A 21 -13.97 -1.59 10.86
C HIS A 21 -15.36 -1.41 10.26
N ARG A 22 -15.84 -0.16 10.18
CA ARG A 22 -17.15 0.13 9.63
C ARG A 22 -17.23 -0.27 8.16
N GLN A 23 -18.24 -1.06 7.86
CA GLN A 23 -18.62 -1.33 6.48
C GLN A 23 -19.32 -0.09 5.89
N LEU A 24 -18.81 0.43 4.76
CA LEU A 24 -19.30 1.65 4.12
C LEU A 24 -20.29 1.35 2.99
N GLU A 25 -20.30 0.13 2.47
CA GLU A 25 -21.18 -0.36 1.41
C GLU A 25 -21.32 -1.88 1.49
N SER A 26 -22.12 -2.50 0.59
CA SER A 26 -22.22 -3.96 0.57
C SER A 26 -20.90 -4.60 0.08
N PRO A 27 -20.58 -5.83 0.56
CA PRO A 27 -19.38 -6.55 0.10
C PRO A 27 -19.33 -6.74 -1.42
N GLU A 28 -20.47 -6.99 -2.04
CA GLU A 28 -20.58 -7.20 -3.49
C GLU A 28 -20.18 -5.93 -4.25
N LYS A 29 -20.62 -4.75 -3.77
CA LYS A 29 -20.27 -3.47 -4.39
C LYS A 29 -18.78 -3.14 -4.18
N GLU A 30 -18.25 -3.36 -2.98
CA GLU A 30 -16.82 -3.20 -2.70
C GLU A 30 -15.96 -4.07 -3.64
N ILE A 31 -16.35 -5.36 -3.80
CA ILE A 31 -15.69 -6.31 -4.69
C ILE A 31 -15.72 -5.80 -6.14
N ALA A 32 -16.89 -5.40 -6.64
CA ALA A 32 -17.05 -4.94 -8.02
C ALA A 32 -16.17 -3.72 -8.31
N VAL A 33 -16.17 -2.71 -7.41
CA VAL A 33 -15.35 -1.51 -7.57
C VAL A 33 -13.85 -1.83 -7.59
N VAL A 34 -13.40 -2.74 -6.73
CA VAL A 34 -11.98 -3.11 -6.68
C VAL A 34 -11.61 -4.00 -7.87
N ASP A 35 -12.49 -4.89 -8.33
CA ASP A 35 -12.26 -5.68 -9.54
C ASP A 35 -12.12 -4.76 -10.77
N ASP A 36 -12.98 -3.74 -10.92
CA ASP A 36 -12.87 -2.72 -12.00
C ASP A 36 -11.55 -1.94 -11.92
N ALA A 37 -11.10 -1.60 -10.70
CA ALA A 37 -9.82 -0.92 -10.49
C ALA A 37 -8.62 -1.81 -10.88
N LEU A 38 -8.67 -3.10 -10.54
CA LEU A 38 -7.65 -4.08 -10.94
C LEU A 38 -7.67 -4.29 -12.46
N ASP A 39 -8.85 -4.33 -13.10
CA ASP A 39 -8.98 -4.40 -14.57
C ASP A 39 -8.36 -3.18 -15.26
N ALA A 40 -8.49 -1.99 -14.69
CA ALA A 40 -7.83 -0.80 -15.19
C ALA A 40 -6.29 -0.93 -15.12
N LEU A 41 -5.75 -1.47 -14.02
CA LEU A 41 -4.31 -1.74 -13.89
C LEU A 41 -3.80 -2.78 -14.90
N VAL A 42 -4.59 -3.83 -15.18
CA VAL A 42 -4.28 -4.81 -16.23
C VAL A 42 -4.31 -4.17 -17.60
N SER A 43 -5.35 -3.38 -17.90
CA SER A 43 -5.51 -2.71 -19.20
C SER A 43 -4.38 -1.72 -19.50
N CYS A 44 -3.78 -1.15 -18.44
CA CYS A 44 -2.61 -0.28 -18.54
C CYS A 44 -1.27 -1.04 -18.50
N GLY A 45 -1.27 -2.37 -18.45
CA GLY A 45 -0.05 -3.19 -18.41
C GLY A 45 0.72 -3.14 -17.10
N VAL A 46 0.10 -2.68 -16.00
CA VAL A 46 0.73 -2.61 -14.67
C VAL A 46 0.64 -3.95 -13.95
N LEU A 47 -0.48 -4.67 -14.10
CA LEU A 47 -0.68 -6.00 -13.54
C LEU A 47 -0.89 -7.03 -14.65
N PRO A 48 -0.47 -8.30 -14.44
CA PRO A 48 -0.63 -9.36 -15.45
C PRO A 48 -2.07 -9.90 -15.53
N HIS A 49 -2.85 -9.78 -14.48
CA HIS A 49 -4.27 -10.20 -14.38
C HIS A 49 -4.96 -9.51 -13.20
N ASN A 50 -6.29 -9.66 -13.09
CA ASN A 50 -7.13 -9.04 -12.04
C ASN A 50 -7.60 -10.03 -10.95
N ARG A 51 -7.14 -11.30 -10.96
CA ARG A 51 -7.67 -12.36 -10.10
C ARG A 51 -6.88 -12.50 -8.81
N TYR A 52 -7.58 -12.46 -7.68
CA TYR A 52 -7.08 -12.77 -6.35
C TYR A 52 -8.10 -13.59 -5.55
N ASP A 53 -7.67 -14.23 -4.49
CA ASP A 53 -8.55 -15.04 -3.62
C ASP A 53 -9.33 -14.14 -2.65
N LYS A 54 -10.61 -13.93 -2.95
CA LYS A 54 -11.50 -13.08 -2.17
C LYS A 54 -11.78 -13.66 -0.78
N ALA A 55 -11.84 -15.00 -0.66
CA ALA A 55 -12.08 -15.65 0.64
C ALA A 55 -10.87 -15.50 1.57
N LYS A 56 -9.66 -15.59 1.05
CA LYS A 56 -8.43 -15.32 1.81
C LYS A 56 -8.34 -13.87 2.26
N PHE A 57 -8.76 -12.93 1.42
CA PHE A 57 -8.84 -11.53 1.83
C PHE A 57 -9.82 -11.34 3.00
N GLU A 58 -11.00 -11.95 2.97
CA GLU A 58 -11.96 -11.85 4.09
C GLU A 58 -11.41 -12.47 5.38
N ALA A 59 -10.73 -13.61 5.28
CA ALA A 59 -10.06 -14.24 6.42
C ALA A 59 -8.95 -13.31 7.00
N HIS A 60 -8.20 -12.63 6.14
CA HIS A 60 -7.23 -11.61 6.55
C HIS A 60 -7.90 -10.44 7.27
N ARG A 61 -8.95 -9.86 6.67
CA ARG A 61 -9.70 -8.73 7.24
C ARG A 61 -10.27 -9.06 8.62
N GLU A 62 -10.84 -10.26 8.79
CA GLU A 62 -11.37 -10.70 10.07
C GLU A 62 -10.28 -10.84 11.13
N ALA A 63 -9.13 -11.41 10.78
CA ALA A 63 -8.00 -11.52 11.71
C ALA A 63 -7.47 -10.14 12.15
N VAL A 64 -7.44 -9.16 11.25
CA VAL A 64 -7.08 -7.77 11.60
C VAL A 64 -8.12 -7.17 12.54
N ARG A 65 -9.42 -7.35 12.25
CA ARG A 65 -10.51 -6.87 13.09
C ARG A 65 -10.43 -7.41 14.53
N GLU A 66 -10.12 -8.69 14.67
CA GLU A 66 -10.06 -9.37 15.98
C GLU A 66 -8.82 -9.04 16.79
N ARG A 67 -7.70 -8.74 16.12
CA ARG A 67 -6.37 -8.80 16.77
C ARG A 67 -5.63 -7.48 16.80
N PHE A 68 -6.00 -6.49 15.98
CA PHE A 68 -5.25 -5.25 15.87
C PHE A 68 -5.81 -4.15 16.76
N GLU A 69 -4.92 -3.47 17.47
CA GLU A 69 -5.19 -2.20 18.10
C GLU A 69 -5.05 -1.08 17.06
N ILE A 70 -6.19 -0.61 16.53
CA ILE A 70 -6.25 0.49 15.56
C ILE A 70 -6.87 1.70 16.24
N PRO A 71 -6.08 2.68 16.67
CA PRO A 71 -6.58 3.85 17.42
C PRO A 71 -7.43 4.76 16.52
N TRP A 72 -7.09 4.85 15.27
CA TRP A 72 -7.81 5.49 14.17
C TRP A 72 -7.23 4.98 12.85
N THR A 73 -7.91 5.22 11.74
CA THR A 73 -7.42 4.78 10.44
C THR A 73 -7.71 5.82 9.36
N ALA A 74 -6.85 5.88 8.36
CA ALA A 74 -7.03 6.69 7.17
C ALA A 74 -7.34 5.85 5.92
N ILE A 75 -7.41 4.52 6.05
CA ILE A 75 -7.57 3.61 4.91
C ILE A 75 -8.97 3.02 4.89
N THR A 76 -9.65 3.15 3.75
CA THR A 76 -11.01 2.66 3.53
C THR A 76 -11.04 1.15 3.25
N PRO A 77 -12.20 0.46 3.39
CA PRO A 77 -12.35 -0.94 3.02
C PRO A 77 -11.99 -1.23 1.55
N ARG A 78 -12.34 -0.33 0.60
CA ARG A 78 -11.94 -0.47 -0.82
C ARG A 78 -10.43 -0.42 -0.97
N MET A 79 -9.75 0.52 -0.29
CA MET A 79 -8.29 0.64 -0.35
C MET A 79 -7.59 -0.57 0.28
N GLN A 80 -8.08 -1.08 1.43
CA GLN A 80 -7.56 -2.31 2.03
C GLN A 80 -7.60 -3.48 1.05
N ARG A 81 -8.74 -3.70 0.39
CA ARG A 81 -8.92 -4.76 -0.61
C ARG A 81 -8.06 -4.54 -1.83
N LEU A 82 -7.94 -3.30 -2.33
CA LEU A 82 -7.11 -2.97 -3.48
C LEU A 82 -5.63 -3.28 -3.21
N LEU A 83 -5.09 -2.84 -2.07
CA LEU A 83 -3.70 -3.10 -1.69
C LEU A 83 -3.43 -4.61 -1.56
N TYR A 84 -4.32 -5.33 -0.90
CA TYR A 84 -4.23 -6.79 -0.82
C TYR A 84 -4.26 -7.43 -2.21
N GLY A 85 -5.22 -7.04 -3.07
CA GLY A 85 -5.37 -7.55 -4.43
C GLY A 85 -4.13 -7.32 -5.29
N VAL A 86 -3.56 -6.11 -5.26
CA VAL A 86 -2.31 -5.78 -5.98
C VAL A 86 -1.17 -6.68 -5.52
N ASN A 87 -0.98 -6.85 -4.19
CA ASN A 87 0.08 -7.71 -3.65
C ASN A 87 -0.15 -9.20 -3.97
N ALA A 88 -1.39 -9.69 -3.88
CA ALA A 88 -1.75 -11.06 -4.22
C ALA A 88 -1.49 -11.39 -5.70
N ILE A 89 -1.61 -10.41 -6.59
CA ILE A 89 -1.39 -10.56 -8.03
C ILE A 89 0.10 -10.40 -8.38
N ALA A 90 0.75 -9.36 -7.85
CA ALA A 90 2.15 -9.07 -8.12
C ALA A 90 3.12 -10.04 -7.44
N GLN A 91 2.73 -10.61 -6.30
CA GLN A 91 3.51 -11.57 -5.50
C GLN A 91 4.95 -11.12 -5.23
N PRO A 92 5.17 -9.92 -4.65
CA PRO A 92 6.51 -9.41 -4.41
C PRO A 92 7.27 -10.33 -3.43
N SER A 93 8.48 -10.76 -3.81
CA SER A 93 9.37 -11.50 -2.90
C SER A 93 9.82 -10.61 -1.73
N VAL A 94 10.13 -9.35 -2.02
CA VAL A 94 10.50 -8.35 -1.03
C VAL A 94 9.55 -7.15 -1.12
N MET A 95 8.78 -6.90 -0.05
CA MET A 95 7.92 -5.74 0.09
C MET A 95 8.44 -4.80 1.18
N VAL A 96 8.52 -3.51 0.88
CA VAL A 96 8.87 -2.46 1.83
C VAL A 96 7.77 -1.42 1.90
N ALA A 97 7.35 -1.07 3.12
CA ALA A 97 6.38 0.00 3.37
C ALA A 97 7.01 1.10 4.23
N VAL A 98 6.87 2.36 3.82
CA VAL A 98 7.37 3.54 4.54
C VAL A 98 6.21 4.35 5.08
N GLY A 99 6.16 4.52 6.40
CA GLY A 99 5.03 5.12 7.12
C GLY A 99 3.96 4.08 7.42
N VAL A 100 4.19 3.20 8.40
CA VAL A 100 3.28 2.08 8.69
C VAL A 100 2.33 2.35 9.86
N PHE A 101 2.54 3.44 10.61
CA PHE A 101 1.70 3.81 11.75
C PHE A 101 1.47 2.62 12.71
N CYS A 102 0.20 2.27 12.97
CA CYS A 102 -0.15 1.10 13.79
C CYS A 102 -0.04 -0.25 13.06
N GLY A 103 0.42 -0.29 11.82
CA GLY A 103 0.57 -1.48 11.00
C GLY A 103 -0.65 -1.84 10.13
N ASN A 104 -1.75 -1.09 10.17
CA ASN A 104 -2.95 -1.41 9.41
C ASN A 104 -2.72 -1.34 7.89
N THR A 105 -2.11 -0.26 7.38
CA THR A 105 -1.76 -0.14 5.96
C THR A 105 -0.67 -1.14 5.55
N PHE A 106 0.29 -1.41 6.44
CA PHE A 106 1.32 -2.42 6.22
C PHE A 106 0.70 -3.81 5.96
N VAL A 107 -0.20 -4.27 6.84
CA VAL A 107 -0.81 -5.60 6.66
C VAL A 107 -1.85 -5.64 5.54
N SER A 108 -2.42 -4.50 5.14
CA SER A 108 -3.25 -4.45 3.92
C SER A 108 -2.43 -4.78 2.66
N ASN A 109 -1.13 -4.45 2.66
CA ASN A 109 -0.19 -4.90 1.63
C ASN A 109 0.32 -6.33 1.92
N ALA A 110 0.89 -6.57 3.09
CA ALA A 110 1.55 -7.84 3.43
C ALA A 110 0.58 -9.02 3.64
N GLY A 111 -0.72 -8.78 3.82
CA GLY A 111 -1.70 -9.81 4.17
C GLY A 111 -1.88 -10.93 3.15
N ALA A 112 -1.46 -10.71 1.91
CA ALA A 112 -1.38 -11.77 0.89
C ALA A 112 -0.17 -12.70 1.06
N ALA A 113 0.84 -12.31 1.86
CA ALA A 113 2.04 -13.10 2.17
C ALA A 113 2.05 -13.65 3.60
N ILE A 114 1.38 -12.98 4.56
CA ILE A 114 1.37 -13.39 5.97
C ILE A 114 -0.05 -13.55 6.51
N GLY A 115 -0.20 -14.35 7.58
CA GLY A 115 -1.47 -14.57 8.25
C GLY A 115 -2.44 -15.46 7.48
N PRO A 116 -3.75 -15.42 7.81
CA PRO A 116 -4.76 -16.29 7.20
C PRO A 116 -5.07 -15.95 5.74
N GLY A 117 -4.66 -14.76 5.28
CA GLY A 117 -4.81 -14.31 3.89
C GLY A 117 -3.72 -14.79 2.94
N THR A 118 -2.71 -15.54 3.42
CA THR A 118 -1.56 -15.95 2.62
C THR A 118 -1.96 -16.72 1.37
N CYS A 119 -1.54 -16.23 0.20
CA CYS A 119 -1.78 -16.84 -1.09
C CYS A 119 -0.52 -16.99 -1.97
N TYR A 120 0.61 -16.47 -1.52
CA TYR A 120 1.93 -16.67 -2.12
C TYR A 120 3.03 -16.68 -1.04
N GLU A 121 4.24 -17.06 -1.40
CA GLU A 121 5.41 -17.07 -0.51
C GLU A 121 6.29 -15.85 -0.80
N ALA A 122 6.42 -14.95 0.17
CA ALA A 122 7.39 -13.87 0.14
C ALA A 122 8.66 -14.28 0.92
N GLU A 123 9.79 -13.68 0.56
CA GLU A 123 11.03 -13.80 1.34
C GLU A 123 10.95 -12.87 2.55
N ARG A 124 10.62 -11.60 2.31
CA ARG A 124 10.69 -10.55 3.32
C ARG A 124 9.64 -9.48 3.15
N VAL A 125 9.08 -9.01 4.27
CA VAL A 125 8.22 -7.83 4.35
C VAL A 125 8.72 -6.89 5.43
N VAL A 126 8.99 -5.63 5.09
CA VAL A 126 9.58 -4.63 5.98
C VAL A 126 8.68 -3.42 6.11
N GLY A 127 8.38 -3.01 7.32
CA GLY A 127 7.68 -1.77 7.65
C GLY A 127 8.60 -0.79 8.36
N LEU A 128 8.61 0.47 7.91
CA LEU A 128 9.40 1.56 8.48
C LEU A 128 8.47 2.60 9.09
N GLU A 129 8.67 2.91 10.36
CA GLU A 129 7.92 3.94 11.08
C GLU A 129 8.88 4.79 11.92
N ILE A 130 8.85 6.11 11.70
CA ILE A 130 9.78 7.02 12.37
C ILE A 130 9.42 7.26 13.85
N ARG A 131 8.15 7.09 14.23
CA ARG A 131 7.68 7.26 15.62
C ARG A 131 7.82 5.96 16.38
N PRO A 132 8.68 5.90 17.43
CA PRO A 132 8.94 4.64 18.14
C PRO A 132 7.70 3.99 18.76
N GLU A 133 6.80 4.79 19.32
CA GLU A 133 5.56 4.31 19.94
C GLU A 133 4.61 3.64 18.93
N GLU A 134 4.55 4.17 17.71
CA GLU A 134 3.74 3.58 16.63
C GLU A 134 4.43 2.35 16.04
N ALA A 135 5.75 2.39 15.88
CA ALA A 135 6.51 1.21 15.48
C ALA A 135 6.32 0.03 16.47
N ASP A 136 6.31 0.32 17.79
CA ASP A 136 6.05 -0.69 18.81
C ASP A 136 4.60 -1.22 18.75
N ARG A 137 3.62 -0.35 18.49
CA ARG A 137 2.23 -0.77 18.26
C ARG A 137 2.12 -1.65 17.03
N ALA A 138 2.72 -1.24 15.91
CA ALA A 138 2.75 -2.02 14.68
C ALA A 138 3.40 -3.39 14.88
N ARG A 139 4.51 -3.48 15.62
CA ARG A 139 5.16 -4.77 15.97
C ARG A 139 4.20 -5.69 16.72
N ARG A 140 3.50 -5.19 17.75
CA ARG A 140 2.54 -6.00 18.53
C ARG A 140 1.40 -6.48 17.63
N ASN A 141 0.84 -5.61 16.84
CA ASN A 141 -0.25 -5.93 15.91
C ASN A 141 0.17 -7.00 14.90
N VAL A 142 1.29 -6.78 14.22
CA VAL A 142 1.79 -7.70 13.18
C VAL A 142 2.21 -9.04 13.78
N ALA A 143 2.80 -9.06 14.97
CA ALA A 143 3.13 -10.30 15.69
C ALA A 143 1.92 -11.17 16.06
N ALA A 144 0.70 -10.58 16.08
CA ALA A 144 -0.54 -11.33 16.29
C ALA A 144 -0.97 -12.16 15.07
N LEU A 145 -0.36 -11.95 13.90
CA LEU A 145 -0.56 -12.76 12.71
C LEU A 145 0.54 -13.81 12.56
N ALA A 146 0.20 -14.97 11.99
CA ALA A 146 1.20 -15.97 11.63
C ALA A 146 2.07 -15.48 10.47
N HIS A 147 3.39 -15.66 10.53
CA HIS A 147 4.29 -15.16 9.48
C HIS A 147 4.58 -16.20 8.37
N ASN A 148 4.18 -17.46 8.56
CA ASN A 148 4.24 -18.52 7.54
C ASN A 148 5.64 -18.73 6.90
N GLY A 149 6.71 -18.48 7.68
CA GLY A 149 8.10 -18.58 7.20
C GLY A 149 8.65 -17.32 6.56
N VAL A 150 7.83 -16.28 6.36
CA VAL A 150 8.26 -14.97 5.83
C VAL A 150 9.05 -14.21 6.89
N GLU A 151 10.15 -13.57 6.50
CA GLU A 151 10.86 -12.62 7.37
C GLU A 151 10.06 -11.33 7.49
N VAL A 152 9.52 -11.06 8.67
CA VAL A 152 8.71 -9.86 8.95
C VAL A 152 9.45 -8.94 9.89
N GLN A 153 9.67 -7.68 9.45
CA GLN A 153 10.35 -6.67 10.25
C GLN A 153 9.54 -5.38 10.31
N ILE A 154 9.34 -4.84 11.52
CA ILE A 154 8.87 -3.47 11.73
C ILE A 154 9.98 -2.70 12.42
N LEU A 155 10.54 -1.70 11.74
CA LEU A 155 11.68 -0.93 12.20
C LEU A 155 11.26 0.48 12.61
N GLY A 156 11.68 0.90 13.82
CA GLY A 156 11.52 2.26 14.31
C GLY A 156 12.65 3.13 13.76
N THR A 157 12.53 3.58 12.51
CA THR A 157 13.60 4.31 11.81
C THR A 157 13.07 5.25 10.73
N ASP A 158 13.89 6.20 10.35
CA ASP A 158 13.65 7.06 9.19
C ASP A 158 13.80 6.25 7.89
N GLY A 159 12.81 6.36 7.00
CA GLY A 159 12.76 5.61 5.76
C GLY A 159 13.80 6.06 4.74
N GLU A 160 14.14 7.35 4.67
CA GLU A 160 15.05 7.85 3.63
C GLU A 160 16.49 7.33 3.81
N PRO A 161 17.14 7.44 4.99
CA PRO A 161 18.46 6.83 5.21
C PRO A 161 18.41 5.31 5.04
N TRP A 162 17.36 4.65 5.54
CA TRP A 162 17.22 3.21 5.43
C TRP A 162 17.19 2.75 3.97
N LEU A 163 16.36 3.39 3.12
CA LEU A 163 16.27 3.08 1.68
C LEU A 163 17.61 3.33 0.97
N ARG A 164 18.33 4.40 1.33
CA ARG A 164 19.64 4.71 0.75
C ARG A 164 20.67 3.63 1.03
N ASP A 165 20.65 3.09 2.25
CA ASP A 165 21.64 2.11 2.70
C ASP A 165 21.19 0.66 2.42
N TYR A 166 19.95 0.44 1.94
CA TYR A 166 19.42 -0.87 1.65
C TYR A 166 20.07 -1.47 0.39
N GLY A 167 20.88 -2.50 0.59
CA GLY A 167 21.65 -3.14 -0.48
C GLY A 167 20.92 -4.25 -1.26
N GLY A 168 19.64 -4.53 -0.91
CA GLY A 168 18.84 -5.58 -1.54
C GLY A 168 17.94 -5.06 -2.66
N ALA A 169 17.21 -5.99 -3.31
CA ALA A 169 16.13 -5.63 -4.24
C ALA A 169 14.82 -5.41 -3.49
N ILE A 170 13.99 -4.51 -4.01
CA ILE A 170 12.61 -4.27 -3.56
C ILE A 170 11.69 -4.50 -4.76
N ASP A 171 10.77 -5.46 -4.63
CA ASP A 171 9.81 -5.77 -5.69
C ASP A 171 8.54 -4.92 -5.57
N LEU A 172 8.20 -4.50 -4.34
CA LEU A 172 7.11 -3.57 -4.10
C LEU A 172 7.48 -2.57 -2.99
N LEU A 173 7.42 -1.27 -3.31
CA LEU A 173 7.59 -0.17 -2.37
C LEU A 173 6.25 0.53 -2.15
N TYR A 174 5.76 0.56 -0.90
CA TYR A 174 4.57 1.30 -0.49
C TYR A 174 4.95 2.57 0.26
N LEU A 175 4.40 3.72 -0.15
CA LEU A 175 4.67 5.03 0.42
C LEU A 175 3.41 5.61 1.07
N ASP A 176 3.48 5.85 2.39
CA ASP A 176 2.42 6.50 3.19
C ASP A 176 2.99 7.35 4.35
N ALA A 177 4.27 7.72 4.27
CA ALA A 177 4.93 8.53 5.29
C ALA A 177 4.50 9.99 5.23
N ASP A 178 4.60 10.68 6.37
CA ASP A 178 4.57 12.14 6.46
C ASP A 178 5.96 12.68 6.78
N GLY A 179 6.37 13.70 6.05
CA GLY A 179 7.62 14.41 6.29
C GLY A 179 7.56 15.32 7.53
N PRO A 180 8.64 16.07 7.79
CA PRO A 180 8.68 17.06 8.88
C PRO A 180 7.49 18.03 8.84
N ARG A 181 7.21 18.68 9.97
CA ARG A 181 6.06 19.60 10.11
C ARG A 181 5.93 20.54 8.91
N GLY A 182 4.75 20.51 8.28
CA GLY A 182 4.39 21.38 7.16
C GLY A 182 4.71 20.81 5.77
N THR A 183 5.45 19.71 5.65
CA THR A 183 5.81 19.11 4.37
C THR A 183 4.86 17.97 3.96
N GLY A 184 4.24 17.29 4.92
CA GLY A 184 3.28 16.21 4.67
C GLY A 184 3.83 15.18 3.68
N LYS A 185 3.06 14.85 2.64
CA LYS A 185 3.39 13.82 1.65
C LYS A 185 4.48 14.24 0.64
N SER A 186 4.99 15.48 0.64
CA SER A 186 6.04 15.91 -0.30
C SER A 186 7.35 15.12 -0.20
N ILE A 187 7.55 14.38 0.90
CA ILE A 187 8.68 13.48 1.13
C ILE A 187 8.75 12.28 0.14
N TYR A 188 7.64 11.93 -0.57
CA TYR A 188 7.62 10.72 -1.39
C TYR A 188 8.65 10.72 -2.51
N LEU A 189 8.94 11.88 -3.12
CA LEU A 189 9.95 11.96 -4.16
C LEU A 189 11.35 11.66 -3.60
N SER A 190 11.71 12.22 -2.44
CA SER A 190 13.01 11.94 -1.82
C SER A 190 13.13 10.49 -1.35
N LEU A 191 12.07 9.90 -0.82
CA LEU A 191 12.04 8.47 -0.47
C LEU A 191 12.27 7.59 -1.70
N LEU A 192 11.58 7.86 -2.81
CA LEU A 192 11.75 7.11 -4.05
C LEU A 192 13.18 7.26 -4.60
N GLN A 193 13.73 8.46 -4.57
CA GLN A 193 15.08 8.76 -5.05
C GLN A 193 16.19 8.29 -4.10
N ALA A 194 15.89 8.01 -2.84
CA ALA A 194 16.86 7.47 -1.88
C ALA A 194 17.23 6.01 -2.19
N GLY A 195 16.32 5.23 -2.75
CA GLY A 195 16.51 3.80 -3.04
C GLY A 195 16.50 3.42 -4.53
N PRO A 196 17.10 4.20 -5.46
CA PRO A 196 16.92 3.96 -6.89
C PRO A 196 17.53 2.64 -7.37
N LEU A 197 18.55 2.14 -6.68
CA LEU A 197 19.22 0.87 -7.01
C LEU A 197 18.47 -0.36 -6.47
N ALA A 198 17.55 -0.17 -5.53
CA ALA A 198 16.77 -1.26 -4.96
C ALA A 198 15.57 -1.65 -5.85
N LEU A 199 15.03 -0.70 -6.63
CA LEU A 199 13.94 -0.95 -7.56
C LEU A 199 14.49 -1.43 -8.90
N ARG A 200 13.89 -2.48 -9.47
CA ARG A 200 14.28 -3.09 -10.73
C ARG A 200 13.13 -3.03 -11.72
N PRO A 201 13.40 -3.20 -13.04
CA PRO A 201 12.32 -3.37 -14.01
C PRO A 201 11.33 -4.47 -13.56
N GLY A 202 10.07 -4.12 -13.50
CA GLY A 202 8.98 -4.97 -12.98
C GLY A 202 8.62 -4.74 -11.52
N SER A 203 9.40 -3.95 -10.75
CA SER A 203 9.00 -3.53 -9.40
C SER A 203 7.79 -2.59 -9.44
N LEU A 204 6.97 -2.63 -8.38
CA LEU A 204 5.84 -1.71 -8.19
C LEU A 204 6.15 -0.66 -7.13
N VAL A 205 5.74 0.57 -7.37
CA VAL A 205 5.67 1.63 -6.36
C VAL A 205 4.22 2.03 -6.16
N LEU A 206 3.73 1.92 -4.94
CA LEU A 206 2.38 2.29 -4.53
C LEU A 206 2.45 3.53 -3.65
N ALA A 207 1.86 4.65 -4.07
CA ALA A 207 1.85 5.89 -3.30
C ALA A 207 0.43 6.28 -2.90
N HIS A 208 0.14 6.19 -1.61
CA HIS A 208 -1.15 6.55 -1.04
C HIS A 208 -1.36 8.07 -1.01
N ASN A 209 -2.61 8.52 -0.87
CA ASN A 209 -2.99 9.94 -0.83
C ASN A 209 -2.79 10.71 -2.14
N SER A 210 -2.79 10.03 -3.29
CA SER A 210 -2.58 10.66 -4.59
C SER A 210 -3.66 11.65 -5.02
N VAL A 211 -4.81 11.68 -4.31
CA VAL A 211 -5.92 12.62 -4.54
C VAL A 211 -5.96 13.70 -3.47
N ASN A 212 -6.18 13.34 -2.20
CA ASN A 212 -6.34 14.32 -1.12
C ASN A 212 -5.05 15.10 -0.81
N SER A 213 -3.89 14.56 -1.14
CA SER A 213 -2.57 15.22 -1.01
C SER A 213 -1.92 15.52 -2.36
N ALA A 214 -2.65 15.52 -3.48
CA ALA A 214 -2.12 15.71 -4.83
C ALA A 214 -1.25 16.96 -4.98
N ARG A 215 -1.56 18.05 -4.27
CA ARG A 215 -0.77 19.29 -4.28
C ARG A 215 0.62 19.09 -3.65
N GLN A 216 0.70 18.33 -2.56
CA GLN A 216 1.98 18.03 -1.90
C GLN A 216 2.79 17.01 -2.70
N LEU A 217 2.11 16.14 -3.44
CA LEU A 217 2.69 15.10 -4.28
C LEU A 217 3.01 15.56 -5.72
N ALA A 218 2.85 16.86 -6.05
CA ALA A 218 2.95 17.33 -7.43
C ALA A 218 4.26 16.91 -8.11
N ASP A 219 5.41 17.08 -7.44
CA ASP A 219 6.73 16.72 -7.98
C ASP A 219 6.90 15.20 -8.10
N TYR A 220 6.42 14.44 -7.10
CA TYR A 220 6.40 12.97 -7.14
C TYR A 220 5.56 12.46 -8.31
N LEU A 221 4.32 12.96 -8.45
CA LEU A 221 3.41 12.55 -9.51
C LEU A 221 3.94 12.92 -10.91
N ALA A 222 4.57 14.08 -11.05
CA ALA A 222 5.24 14.47 -12.31
C ALA A 222 6.36 13.51 -12.65
N TYR A 223 7.17 13.11 -11.66
CA TYR A 223 8.32 12.23 -11.84
C TYR A 223 7.89 10.79 -12.20
N VAL A 224 6.93 10.19 -11.47
CA VAL A 224 6.52 8.79 -11.73
C VAL A 224 5.67 8.62 -13.00
N ARG A 225 5.07 9.70 -13.51
CA ARG A 225 4.30 9.72 -14.75
C ARG A 225 5.14 10.03 -15.99
N ASP A 226 6.43 10.25 -15.81
CA ASP A 226 7.37 10.42 -16.92
C ASP A 226 7.83 9.05 -17.43
N LEU A 227 7.39 8.68 -18.64
CA LEU A 227 7.72 7.40 -19.29
C LEU A 227 9.20 7.26 -19.68
N HIS A 228 10.03 8.30 -19.48
CA HIS A 228 11.48 8.18 -19.58
C HIS A 228 12.10 7.50 -18.34
N HIS A 229 11.39 7.52 -17.21
CA HIS A 229 11.85 6.95 -15.95
C HIS A 229 11.12 5.66 -15.57
N PHE A 230 9.85 5.52 -15.95
CA PHE A 230 8.99 4.42 -15.55
C PHE A 230 8.23 3.84 -16.74
N THR A 231 7.90 2.55 -16.65
CA THR A 231 7.16 1.85 -17.71
C THR A 231 5.73 2.38 -17.79
N ASN A 232 5.06 2.55 -16.65
CA ASN A 232 3.70 3.11 -16.60
C ASN A 232 3.37 3.60 -15.19
N SER A 233 2.40 4.51 -15.08
CA SER A 233 1.83 4.97 -13.83
C SER A 233 0.34 5.24 -13.97
N VAL A 234 -0.46 4.71 -13.02
CA VAL A 234 -1.92 4.79 -13.03
C VAL A 234 -2.41 5.35 -11.71
N ASN A 235 -3.21 6.42 -11.76
CA ASN A 235 -3.91 6.93 -10.59
C ASN A 235 -5.21 6.17 -10.40
N VAL A 236 -5.29 5.36 -9.33
CA VAL A 236 -6.45 4.54 -8.98
C VAL A 236 -7.22 5.22 -7.86
N VAL A 237 -8.43 5.70 -8.18
CA VAL A 237 -9.27 6.50 -7.26
C VAL A 237 -10.49 5.68 -6.88
N VAL A 238 -10.38 4.90 -5.83
CA VAL A 238 -11.50 4.11 -5.26
C VAL A 238 -12.18 4.80 -4.07
N ASP A 239 -11.51 5.81 -3.52
CA ASP A 239 -11.93 6.62 -2.36
C ASP A 239 -11.38 8.07 -2.46
N ASP A 240 -11.65 8.89 -1.44
CA ASP A 240 -11.23 10.28 -1.39
C ASP A 240 -9.71 10.48 -1.26
N GLN A 241 -8.95 9.43 -1.01
CA GLN A 241 -7.50 9.50 -0.81
C GLN A 241 -6.71 9.14 -2.08
N GLY A 242 -7.11 8.09 -2.79
CA GLY A 242 -6.48 7.62 -4.02
C GLY A 242 -5.12 6.95 -3.83
N LEU A 243 -4.72 6.18 -4.85
CA LEU A 243 -3.46 5.44 -4.92
C LEU A 243 -2.81 5.65 -6.29
N GLU A 244 -1.57 6.11 -6.33
CA GLU A 244 -0.76 6.07 -7.56
C GLU A 244 -0.02 4.74 -7.60
N VAL A 245 -0.21 3.97 -8.66
CA VAL A 245 0.43 2.66 -8.90
C VAL A 245 1.37 2.79 -10.07
N THR A 246 2.66 2.64 -9.81
CA THR A 246 3.73 2.85 -10.80
C THR A 246 4.49 1.55 -11.04
N LEU A 247 4.70 1.19 -12.30
CA LEU A 247 5.55 0.09 -12.75
C LEU A 247 6.92 0.63 -13.19
N VAL A 248 7.99 0.13 -12.57
CA VAL A 248 9.38 0.49 -12.87
C VAL A 248 9.88 -0.16 -14.17
#